data_b2b246cca90b8d772fd1760278feb599
#
_entry.id   b2b246cca90b8d772fd1760278feb599
#
_cell.length_a   1.000
_cell.length_b   1.000
_cell.length_c   1.000
_cell.angle_alpha   90.00
_cell.angle_beta   90.00
_cell.angle_gamma   90.00
#
_symmetry.space_group_name_H-M   'P 1'
#
loop_
_entity.id
_entity.type
_entity.pdbx_description
1 polymer ?
#
loop_
_entity_poly.entity_id
_entity_poly.type
_entity_poly.pdbx_seq_one_letter_code
_entity_poly.pdbx_strand_id
1 'polypeptide(L)'
;NPRTSSRPLPSGRASKNFVLLLLFFSISIYLLSCWLICDFVFILSPIPLLLFIVYPYTKRFTAFCHFFLGLALSIGPIAGGVAATCDLTGLYLTLPIGIFTFFWISGFDILYALQDYQHDIRNGIFSVPSIYGINNAIKISSVCFIISLIAICYYSFIYTFNFLSILIILIILMNYIFQIIHSLRNNYSFFKYNSYIGILILILVISDILFI
;
A
#
# COMPACT_ATOMS: atom_id res chain seq x y z
N ASN A 1 22.30 -0.96 3.19
CA ASN A 1 21.75 -2.25 2.79
C ASN A 1 22.32 -2.64 1.42
N PRO A 2 23.06 -3.76 1.29
CA PRO A 2 23.66 -4.21 0.02
C PRO A 2 22.64 -4.35 -1.11
N ARG A 3 21.41 -4.81 -0.82
CA ARG A 3 20.32 -4.97 -1.80
C ARG A 3 19.89 -3.65 -2.44
N THR A 4 20.04 -2.53 -1.75
CA THR A 4 19.56 -1.22 -2.22
C THR A 4 20.68 -0.26 -2.60
N SER A 5 21.96 -0.64 -2.41
CA SER A 5 23.13 0.21 -2.69
C SER A 5 23.24 0.61 -4.17
N SER A 6 22.75 -0.21 -5.09
CA SER A 6 22.73 0.06 -6.51
C SER A 6 21.61 1.01 -6.99
N ARG A 7 20.69 1.45 -6.10
CA ARG A 7 19.63 2.41 -6.46
C ARG A 7 20.22 3.76 -6.88
N PRO A 8 19.50 4.56 -7.70
CA PRO A 8 20.05 5.79 -8.31
C PRO A 8 20.67 6.78 -7.31
N LEU A 9 20.03 7.04 -6.18
CA LEU A 9 20.50 8.00 -5.19
C LEU A 9 21.69 7.46 -4.37
N PRO A 10 21.65 6.26 -3.76
CA PRO A 10 22.78 5.68 -3.03
C PRO A 10 24.01 5.44 -3.90
N SER A 11 23.83 5.07 -5.17
CA SER A 11 24.93 4.82 -6.11
C SER A 11 25.53 6.09 -6.74
N GLY A 12 24.98 7.27 -6.42
CA GLY A 12 25.44 8.54 -6.99
C GLY A 12 24.98 8.79 -8.44
N ARG A 13 24.19 7.89 -9.06
CA ARG A 13 23.67 8.07 -10.43
C ARG A 13 22.65 9.23 -10.53
N ALA A 14 22.01 9.59 -9.42
CA ALA A 14 21.17 10.77 -9.29
C ALA A 14 21.77 11.72 -8.24
N SER A 15 21.95 13.00 -8.59
CA SER A 15 22.45 13.99 -7.63
C SER A 15 21.34 14.37 -6.62
N LYS A 16 21.75 14.72 -5.39
CA LYS A 16 20.82 15.17 -4.36
C LYS A 16 20.00 16.39 -4.81
N ASN A 17 20.65 17.35 -5.48
CA ASN A 17 20.00 18.57 -5.97
C ASN A 17 18.94 18.27 -7.03
N PHE A 18 19.20 17.32 -7.94
CA PHE A 18 18.22 16.86 -8.92
C PHE A 18 17.00 16.24 -8.23
N VAL A 19 17.22 15.38 -7.24
CA VAL A 19 16.12 14.74 -6.48
C VAL A 19 15.30 15.77 -5.71
N LEU A 20 15.94 16.77 -5.08
CA LEU A 20 15.24 17.85 -4.37
C LEU A 20 14.41 18.72 -5.33
N LEU A 21 14.96 19.03 -6.50
CA LEU A 21 14.24 19.77 -7.54
C LEU A 21 13.01 18.99 -8.03
N LEU A 22 13.18 17.70 -8.31
CA LEU A 22 12.08 16.82 -8.70
C LEU A 22 11.00 16.75 -7.62
N LEU A 23 11.39 16.64 -6.35
CA LEU A 23 10.47 16.63 -5.22
C LEU A 23 9.70 17.95 -5.11
N PHE A 24 10.38 19.08 -5.26
CA PHE A 24 9.76 20.40 -5.25
C PHE A 24 8.69 20.54 -6.34
N PHE A 25 9.02 20.18 -7.59
CA PHE A 25 8.04 20.23 -8.67
C PHE A 25 6.88 19.26 -8.47
N SER A 26 7.15 18.04 -7.98
CA SER A 26 6.10 17.05 -7.69
C SER A 26 5.13 17.54 -6.63
N ILE A 27 5.61 18.12 -5.53
CA ILE A 27 4.77 18.71 -4.47
C ILE A 27 3.99 19.91 -5.03
N SER A 28 4.62 20.76 -5.82
CA SER A 28 3.95 21.94 -6.41
C SER A 28 2.81 21.53 -7.34
N ILE A 29 3.03 20.54 -8.22
CA ILE A 29 2.00 20.00 -9.11
C ILE A 29 0.88 19.35 -8.29
N TYR A 30 1.21 18.58 -7.26
CA TYR A 30 0.23 17.96 -6.37
C TYR A 30 -0.66 19.01 -5.69
N LEU A 31 -0.09 20.03 -5.06
CA LEU A 31 -0.85 21.07 -4.39
C LEU A 31 -1.70 21.90 -5.36
N LEU A 32 -1.15 22.21 -6.53
CA LEU A 32 -1.89 22.88 -7.60
C LEU A 32 -3.09 22.04 -8.07
N SER A 33 -2.90 20.74 -8.26
CA SER A 33 -3.98 19.82 -8.64
C SER A 33 -5.06 19.76 -7.56
N CYS A 34 -4.69 19.68 -6.29
CA CYS A 34 -5.65 19.70 -5.18
C CYS A 34 -6.46 21.01 -5.15
N TRP A 35 -5.79 22.15 -5.37
CA TRP A 35 -6.46 23.46 -5.42
C TRP A 35 -7.42 23.59 -6.60
N LEU A 36 -7.04 23.07 -7.76
CA LEU A 36 -7.90 23.07 -8.96
C LEU A 36 -9.12 22.15 -8.86
N ILE A 37 -9.08 21.13 -7.99
CA ILE A 37 -10.22 20.24 -7.77
C ILE A 37 -11.27 20.96 -6.90
N CYS A 38 -10.94 21.31 -5.65
CA CYS A 38 -11.79 22.11 -4.77
C CYS A 38 -11.04 22.47 -3.46
N ASP A 39 -11.57 23.47 -2.74
CA ASP A 39 -10.98 23.96 -1.48
C ASP A 39 -10.88 22.87 -0.41
N PHE A 40 -11.88 21.99 -0.33
CA PHE A 40 -11.90 20.91 0.65
C PHE A 40 -10.73 19.93 0.45
N VAL A 41 -10.45 19.52 -0.79
CA VAL A 41 -9.31 18.66 -1.14
C VAL A 41 -7.99 19.37 -0.87
N PHE A 42 -7.91 20.66 -1.17
CA PHE A 42 -6.71 21.46 -0.92
C PHE A 42 -6.40 21.55 0.58
N ILE A 43 -7.39 21.76 1.43
CA ILE A 43 -7.23 21.80 2.90
C ILE A 43 -6.74 20.45 3.45
N LEU A 44 -7.18 19.34 2.89
CA LEU A 44 -6.77 17.99 3.30
C LEU A 44 -5.41 17.54 2.71
N SER A 45 -4.92 18.22 1.67
CA SER A 45 -3.70 17.83 0.95
C SER A 45 -2.42 17.72 1.78
N PRO A 46 -2.23 18.42 2.93
CA PRO A 46 -1.05 18.22 3.78
C PRO A 46 -0.99 16.82 4.43
N ILE A 47 -2.12 16.15 4.65
CA ILE A 47 -2.18 14.85 5.35
C ILE A 47 -1.40 13.77 4.59
N PRO A 48 -1.62 13.50 3.28
CA PRO A 48 -0.82 12.56 2.52
C PRO A 48 0.66 12.93 2.47
N LEU A 49 0.99 14.22 2.32
CA LEU A 49 2.39 14.69 2.28
C LEU A 49 3.12 14.38 3.58
N LEU A 50 2.49 14.64 4.74
CA LEU A 50 3.06 14.31 6.04
C LEU A 50 3.31 12.81 6.19
N LEU A 51 2.37 11.97 5.78
CA LEU A 51 2.53 10.52 5.83
C LEU A 51 3.67 10.04 4.93
N PHE A 52 3.79 10.55 3.71
CA PHE A 52 4.88 10.20 2.79
C PHE A 52 6.24 10.64 3.32
N ILE A 53 6.33 11.74 4.08
CA ILE A 53 7.56 12.20 4.72
C ILE A 53 7.90 11.32 5.94
N VAL A 54 6.90 10.95 6.75
CA VAL A 54 7.11 10.28 8.04
C VAL A 54 7.38 8.79 7.87
N TYR A 55 6.64 8.07 6.99
CA TYR A 55 6.68 6.61 6.93
C TYR A 55 8.10 6.03 6.73
N PRO A 56 9.03 6.60 5.92
CA PRO A 56 10.36 6.02 5.74
C PRO A 56 11.20 6.01 7.03
N TYR A 57 10.90 6.92 7.96
CA TYR A 57 11.60 7.04 9.23
C TYR A 57 11.08 6.08 10.29
N THR A 58 9.88 5.54 10.14
CA THR A 58 9.23 4.67 11.13
C THR A 58 10.04 3.43 11.47
N LYS A 59 10.80 2.88 10.52
CA LYS A 59 11.73 1.76 10.74
C LYS A 59 12.83 2.04 11.77
N ARG A 60 13.04 3.31 12.16
CA ARG A 60 14.05 3.70 13.15
C ARG A 60 13.57 3.55 14.59
N PHE A 61 12.25 3.47 14.81
CA PHE A 61 11.68 3.49 16.17
C PHE A 61 10.50 2.54 16.38
N THR A 62 9.93 1.92 15.34
CA THR A 62 8.80 1.01 15.51
C THR A 62 8.79 -0.15 14.52
N ALA A 63 8.40 -1.34 15.02
CA ALA A 63 8.13 -2.50 14.19
C ALA A 63 6.87 -2.36 13.31
N PHE A 64 5.98 -1.42 13.65
CA PHE A 64 4.74 -1.16 12.89
C PHE A 64 4.94 -0.33 11.61
N CYS A 65 6.19 -0.13 11.17
CA CYS A 65 6.53 0.61 9.95
C CYS A 65 5.75 0.15 8.70
N HIS A 66 5.41 -1.13 8.61
CA HIS A 66 4.62 -1.73 7.52
C HIS A 66 3.20 -1.19 7.47
N PHE A 67 2.60 -0.93 8.62
CA PHE A 67 1.26 -0.32 8.72
C PHE A 67 1.27 1.16 8.37
N PHE A 68 2.37 1.87 8.64
CA PHE A 68 2.54 3.24 8.15
C PHE A 68 2.62 3.30 6.62
N LEU A 69 3.30 2.33 5.99
CA LEU A 69 3.30 2.22 4.53
C LEU A 69 1.89 1.88 4.00
N GLY A 70 1.21 0.92 4.63
CA GLY A 70 -0.17 0.58 4.30
C GLY A 70 -1.10 1.80 4.40
N LEU A 71 -0.96 2.59 5.47
CA LEU A 71 -1.72 3.83 5.67
C LEU A 71 -1.42 4.85 4.57
N ALA A 72 -0.14 5.08 4.27
CA ALA A 72 0.26 6.03 3.24
C ALA A 72 -0.33 5.69 1.85
N LEU A 73 -0.40 4.40 1.50
CA LEU A 73 -0.95 3.97 0.21
C LEU A 73 -2.49 3.85 0.21
N SER A 74 -3.11 3.57 1.36
CA SER A 74 -4.56 3.51 1.50
C SER A 74 -5.25 4.88 1.33
N ILE A 75 -4.50 5.95 1.54
CA ILE A 75 -4.99 7.30 1.24
C ILE A 75 -5.32 7.49 -0.24
N GLY A 76 -4.65 6.77 -1.15
CA GLY A 76 -4.89 6.90 -2.59
C GLY A 76 -6.36 6.73 -2.99
N PRO A 77 -6.99 5.57 -2.77
CA PRO A 77 -8.40 5.37 -3.06
C PRO A 77 -9.33 6.30 -2.26
N ILE A 78 -9.01 6.59 -0.99
CA ILE A 78 -9.80 7.48 -0.14
C ILE A 78 -9.76 8.92 -0.69
N ALA A 79 -8.58 9.43 -1.02
CA ALA A 79 -8.42 10.76 -1.60
C ALA A 79 -9.10 10.88 -2.97
N GLY A 80 -9.08 9.81 -3.77
CA GLY A 80 -9.81 9.75 -5.04
C GLY A 80 -11.32 9.93 -4.85
N GLY A 81 -11.91 9.25 -3.85
CA GLY A 81 -13.32 9.43 -3.50
C GLY A 81 -13.66 10.85 -3.03
N VAL A 82 -12.85 11.36 -2.09
CA VAL A 82 -13.01 12.75 -1.59
C VAL A 82 -12.84 13.77 -2.72
N ALA A 83 -11.92 13.56 -3.64
CA ALA A 83 -11.73 14.43 -4.80
C ALA A 83 -12.92 14.43 -5.77
N ALA A 84 -13.59 13.28 -5.91
CA ALA A 84 -14.76 13.15 -6.79
C ALA A 84 -16.01 13.83 -6.23
N THR A 85 -16.18 13.88 -4.91
CA THR A 85 -17.37 14.45 -4.25
C THR A 85 -17.15 15.84 -3.66
N CYS A 86 -15.90 16.24 -3.45
CA CYS A 86 -15.48 17.46 -2.74
C CYS A 86 -16.02 17.57 -1.29
N ASP A 87 -16.33 16.43 -0.66
CA ASP A 87 -16.81 16.33 0.72
C ASP A 87 -16.44 14.98 1.37
N LEU A 88 -16.92 14.74 2.60
CA LEU A 88 -16.72 13.49 3.32
C LEU A 88 -17.52 12.30 2.77
N THR A 89 -18.50 12.50 1.88
CA THR A 89 -19.26 11.41 1.28
C THR A 89 -18.34 10.47 0.51
N GLY A 90 -17.40 11.04 -0.26
CA GLY A 90 -16.39 10.26 -0.97
C GLY A 90 -15.49 9.40 -0.09
N LEU A 91 -15.19 9.85 1.14
CA LEU A 91 -14.50 9.04 2.13
C LEU A 91 -15.30 7.78 2.48
N TYR A 92 -16.60 7.94 2.81
CA TYR A 92 -17.43 6.80 3.20
C TYR A 92 -17.60 5.79 2.06
N LEU A 93 -17.74 6.27 0.83
CA LEU A 93 -17.89 5.42 -0.36
C LEU A 93 -16.63 4.57 -0.63
N THR A 94 -15.45 5.14 -0.41
CA THR A 94 -14.17 4.49 -0.73
C THR A 94 -13.49 3.85 0.48
N LEU A 95 -14.03 4.02 1.70
CA LEU A 95 -13.45 3.46 2.92
C LEU A 95 -13.19 1.96 2.87
N PRO A 96 -14.09 1.10 2.33
CA PRO A 96 -13.82 -0.34 2.23
C PRO A 96 -12.59 -0.65 1.36
N ILE A 97 -12.40 0.07 0.24
CA ILE A 97 -11.21 -0.07 -0.62
C ILE A 97 -9.97 0.47 0.10
N GLY A 98 -10.10 1.56 0.86
CA GLY A 98 -9.04 2.07 1.71
C GLY A 98 -8.58 1.04 2.74
N ILE A 99 -9.51 0.40 3.47
CA ILE A 99 -9.23 -0.66 4.44
C ILE A 99 -8.59 -1.87 3.74
N PHE A 100 -9.12 -2.29 2.59
CA PHE A 100 -8.50 -3.33 1.77
C PHE A 100 -7.04 -3.00 1.46
N THR A 101 -6.78 -1.81 0.92
CA THR A 101 -5.44 -1.37 0.53
C THR A 101 -4.49 -1.29 1.72
N PHE A 102 -4.97 -0.78 2.85
CA PHE A 102 -4.19 -0.69 4.09
C PHE A 102 -3.66 -2.06 4.52
N PHE A 103 -4.54 -3.05 4.64
CA PHE A 103 -4.15 -4.37 5.11
C PHE A 103 -3.43 -5.19 4.04
N TRP A 104 -3.81 -5.08 2.78
CA TRP A 104 -3.09 -5.70 1.67
C TRP A 104 -1.63 -5.28 1.63
N ILE A 105 -1.38 -3.96 1.61
CA ILE A 105 -0.02 -3.41 1.52
C ILE A 105 0.78 -3.71 2.79
N SER A 106 0.17 -3.60 3.97
CA SER A 106 0.84 -3.94 5.24
C SER A 106 1.27 -5.40 5.26
N GLY A 107 0.38 -6.32 4.91
CA GLY A 107 0.66 -7.76 4.86
C GLY A 107 1.75 -8.09 3.84
N PHE A 108 1.68 -7.51 2.65
CA PHE A 108 2.69 -7.67 1.61
C PHE A 108 4.06 -7.15 2.04
N ASP A 109 4.14 -5.94 2.61
CA ASP A 109 5.41 -5.34 3.02
C ASP A 109 6.07 -6.09 4.18
N ILE A 110 5.28 -6.70 5.09
CA ILE A 110 5.79 -7.61 6.12
C ILE A 110 6.48 -8.83 5.48
N LEU A 111 5.86 -9.49 4.49
CA LEU A 111 6.50 -10.60 3.78
C LEU A 111 7.73 -10.16 2.99
N TYR A 112 7.65 -8.98 2.37
CA TYR A 112 8.78 -8.42 1.63
C TYR A 112 9.97 -8.09 2.52
N ALA A 113 9.73 -7.65 3.76
CA ALA A 113 10.78 -7.36 4.75
C ALA A 113 11.55 -8.61 5.23
N LEU A 114 11.03 -9.83 5.00
CA LEU A 114 11.77 -11.06 5.30
C LEU A 114 13.11 -11.14 4.55
N GLN A 115 13.21 -10.53 3.37
CA GLN A 115 14.47 -10.44 2.61
C GLN A 115 15.56 -9.66 3.36
N ASP A 116 15.15 -8.68 4.16
CA ASP A 116 16.05 -7.81 4.90
C ASP A 116 16.25 -8.29 6.36
N TYR A 117 15.66 -9.42 6.77
CA TYR A 117 15.64 -9.92 8.15
C TYR A 117 17.02 -9.91 8.83
N GLN A 118 18.03 -10.51 8.20
CA GLN A 118 19.40 -10.57 8.74
C GLN A 118 20.06 -9.19 8.81
N HIS A 119 19.80 -8.34 7.83
CA HIS A 119 20.30 -6.99 7.78
C HIS A 119 19.66 -6.11 8.86
N ASP A 120 18.35 -6.20 9.03
CA ASP A 120 17.58 -5.40 10.00
C ASP A 120 18.03 -5.74 11.44
N ILE A 121 18.20 -7.04 11.77
CA ILE A 121 18.72 -7.47 13.08
C ILE A 121 20.11 -6.91 13.34
N ARG A 122 21.06 -7.05 12.38
CA ARG A 122 22.44 -6.62 12.56
C ARG A 122 22.59 -5.12 12.75
N ASN A 123 21.69 -4.34 12.18
CA ASN A 123 21.74 -2.88 12.20
C ASN A 123 20.72 -2.24 13.18
N GLY A 124 20.03 -3.04 13.99
CA GLY A 124 19.03 -2.53 14.95
C GLY A 124 17.85 -1.81 14.29
N ILE A 125 17.47 -2.20 13.06
CA ILE A 125 16.36 -1.63 12.32
C ILE A 125 15.08 -2.36 12.73
N PHE A 126 14.05 -1.60 13.09
CA PHE A 126 12.77 -2.15 13.52
C PHE A 126 11.93 -2.57 12.32
N SER A 127 11.51 -3.82 12.31
CA SER A 127 10.50 -4.37 11.39
C SER A 127 9.75 -5.50 12.09
N VAL A 128 8.56 -5.86 11.60
CA VAL A 128 7.82 -7.00 12.19
C VAL A 128 8.67 -8.26 12.18
N PRO A 129 9.36 -8.65 11.08
CA PRO A 129 10.25 -9.80 11.12
C PRO A 129 11.40 -9.66 12.12
N SER A 130 12.08 -8.51 12.20
CA SER A 130 13.25 -8.34 13.06
C SER A 130 12.92 -8.43 14.56
N ILE A 131 11.71 -8.01 14.96
CA ILE A 131 11.28 -7.99 16.37
C ILE A 131 10.55 -9.28 16.76
N TYR A 132 9.62 -9.77 15.92
CA TYR A 132 8.75 -10.90 16.26
C TYR A 132 9.18 -12.22 15.64
N GLY A 133 10.21 -12.23 14.78
CA GLY A 133 10.71 -13.41 14.08
C GLY A 133 9.89 -13.77 12.83
N ILE A 134 10.46 -14.62 11.98
CA ILE A 134 9.91 -14.99 10.66
C ILE A 134 8.52 -15.60 10.78
N ASN A 135 8.33 -16.58 11.70
CA ASN A 135 7.06 -17.30 11.82
C ASN A 135 5.90 -16.39 12.24
N ASN A 136 6.13 -15.48 13.19
CA ASN A 136 5.11 -14.54 13.62
C ASN A 136 4.86 -13.46 12.57
N ALA A 137 5.87 -13.02 11.84
CA ALA A 137 5.72 -12.10 10.73
C ALA A 137 4.78 -12.68 9.64
N ILE A 138 4.94 -13.95 9.28
CA ILE A 138 4.06 -14.63 8.32
C ILE A 138 2.63 -14.72 8.86
N LYS A 139 2.44 -15.04 10.15
CA LYS A 139 1.10 -15.07 10.78
C LYS A 139 0.43 -13.68 10.74
N ILE A 140 1.15 -12.63 11.12
CA ILE A 140 0.64 -11.25 11.10
C ILE A 140 0.28 -10.84 9.68
N SER A 141 1.13 -11.13 8.69
CA SER A 141 0.81 -10.89 7.27
C SER A 141 -0.44 -11.64 6.82
N SER A 142 -0.59 -12.93 7.22
CA SER A 142 -1.78 -13.72 6.90
C SER A 142 -3.05 -13.12 7.47
N VAL A 143 -3.01 -12.61 8.70
CA VAL A 143 -4.14 -11.89 9.32
C VAL A 143 -4.46 -10.62 8.53
N CYS A 144 -3.45 -9.85 8.12
CA CYS A 144 -3.66 -8.68 7.28
C CYS A 144 -4.35 -9.05 5.96
N PHE A 145 -3.93 -10.12 5.29
CA PHE A 145 -4.56 -10.59 4.05
C PHE A 145 -6.01 -11.04 4.26
N ILE A 146 -6.32 -11.71 5.37
CA ILE A 146 -7.70 -12.09 5.70
C ILE A 146 -8.57 -10.85 5.89
N ILE A 147 -8.10 -9.83 6.65
CA ILE A 147 -8.86 -8.59 6.86
C ILE A 147 -9.06 -7.84 5.54
N SER A 148 -8.04 -7.80 4.68
CA SER A 148 -8.18 -7.18 3.36
C SER A 148 -9.21 -7.90 2.49
N LEU A 149 -9.25 -9.24 2.50
CA LEU A 149 -10.27 -10.01 1.79
C LEU A 149 -11.67 -9.71 2.31
N ILE A 150 -11.84 -9.64 3.63
CA ILE A 150 -13.13 -9.27 4.24
C ILE A 150 -13.58 -7.88 3.76
N ALA A 151 -12.66 -6.91 3.72
CA ALA A 151 -12.96 -5.55 3.28
C ALA A 151 -13.40 -5.49 1.81
N ILE A 152 -12.74 -6.23 0.90
CA ILE A 152 -13.12 -6.25 -0.51
C ILE A 152 -14.39 -7.06 -0.77
N CYS A 153 -14.64 -8.13 -0.01
CA CYS A 153 -15.92 -8.83 -0.04
C CYS A 153 -17.07 -7.93 0.41
N TYR A 154 -16.85 -7.15 1.48
CA TYR A 154 -17.82 -6.18 1.96
C TYR A 154 -18.11 -5.09 0.93
N TYR A 155 -17.07 -4.55 0.28
CA TYR A 155 -17.22 -3.61 -0.83
C TYR A 155 -18.08 -4.20 -1.95
N SER A 156 -17.75 -5.38 -2.44
CA SER A 156 -18.52 -6.06 -3.50
C SER A 156 -19.96 -6.33 -3.10
N PHE A 157 -20.21 -6.72 -1.85
CA PHE A 157 -21.56 -6.99 -1.36
C PHE A 157 -22.45 -5.73 -1.36
N ILE A 158 -21.87 -4.56 -1.07
CA ILE A 158 -22.63 -3.29 -1.03
C ILE A 158 -22.93 -2.75 -2.43
N TYR A 159 -21.92 -2.80 -3.33
CA TYR A 159 -22.03 -2.09 -4.60
C TYR A 159 -22.51 -2.99 -5.74
N THR A 160 -21.91 -4.16 -5.92
CA THR A 160 -22.36 -5.11 -6.96
C THR A 160 -21.77 -6.49 -6.72
N PHE A 161 -22.61 -7.41 -6.31
CA PHE A 161 -22.23 -8.80 -6.18
C PHE A 161 -22.53 -9.55 -7.50
N ASN A 162 -21.55 -9.58 -8.41
CA ASN A 162 -21.65 -10.26 -9.69
C ASN A 162 -20.59 -11.38 -9.83
N PHE A 163 -20.73 -12.20 -10.88
CA PHE A 163 -19.81 -13.31 -11.14
C PHE A 163 -18.35 -12.85 -11.30
N LEU A 164 -18.13 -11.69 -11.93
CA LEU A 164 -16.78 -11.16 -12.14
C LEU A 164 -16.13 -10.72 -10.83
N SER A 165 -16.88 -10.12 -9.91
CA SER A 165 -16.42 -9.75 -8.57
C SER A 165 -15.94 -10.98 -7.80
N ILE A 166 -16.71 -12.07 -7.83
CA ILE A 166 -16.35 -13.33 -7.19
C ILE A 166 -15.04 -13.87 -7.78
N LEU A 167 -14.91 -13.89 -9.10
CA LEU A 167 -13.72 -14.37 -9.79
C LEU A 167 -12.48 -13.56 -9.41
N ILE A 168 -12.59 -12.22 -9.37
CA ILE A 168 -11.49 -11.34 -8.98
C ILE A 168 -11.06 -11.60 -7.54
N ILE A 169 -12.00 -11.72 -6.61
CA ILE A 169 -11.70 -12.00 -5.19
C ILE A 169 -11.00 -13.36 -5.04
N LEU A 170 -11.42 -14.38 -5.78
CA LEU A 170 -10.75 -15.69 -5.78
C LEU A 170 -9.32 -15.59 -6.33
N ILE A 171 -9.08 -14.79 -7.38
CA ILE A 171 -7.72 -14.57 -7.92
C ILE A 171 -6.85 -13.85 -6.88
N ILE A 172 -7.39 -12.87 -6.16
CA ILE A 172 -6.67 -12.18 -5.06
C ILE A 172 -6.32 -13.17 -3.94
N LEU A 173 -7.26 -14.02 -3.52
CA LEU A 173 -7.03 -15.06 -2.53
C LEU A 173 -5.91 -16.02 -2.96
N MET A 174 -5.94 -16.49 -4.18
CA MET A 174 -4.90 -17.37 -4.74
C MET A 174 -3.54 -16.67 -4.76
N ASN A 175 -3.51 -15.39 -5.09
CA ASN A 175 -2.29 -14.58 -5.07
C ASN A 175 -1.73 -14.46 -3.64
N TYR A 176 -2.55 -14.26 -2.61
CA TYR A 176 -2.10 -14.23 -1.21
C TYR A 176 -1.52 -15.56 -0.75
N ILE A 177 -2.19 -16.67 -1.07
CA ILE A 177 -1.67 -18.02 -0.77
C ILE A 177 -0.32 -18.24 -1.45
N PHE A 178 -0.19 -17.84 -2.71
CA PHE A 178 1.06 -17.92 -3.46
C PHE A 178 2.18 -17.11 -2.79
N GLN A 179 1.91 -15.88 -2.35
CA GLN A 179 2.88 -15.02 -1.66
C GLN A 179 3.37 -15.67 -0.36
N ILE A 180 2.45 -16.21 0.46
CA ILE A 180 2.79 -16.89 1.72
C ILE A 180 3.66 -18.12 1.47
N ILE A 181 3.27 -19.01 0.52
CA ILE A 181 4.03 -20.20 0.20
C ILE A 181 5.45 -19.88 -0.30
N HIS A 182 5.58 -18.87 -1.15
CA HIS A 182 6.89 -18.45 -1.68
C HIS A 182 7.76 -17.82 -0.61
N SER A 183 7.18 -17.03 0.30
CA SER A 183 7.92 -16.47 1.43
C SER A 183 8.46 -17.55 2.37
N LEU A 184 7.71 -18.62 2.62
CA LEU A 184 8.16 -19.78 3.39
C LEU A 184 9.36 -20.51 2.75
N ARG A 185 9.49 -20.43 1.42
CA ARG A 185 10.59 -21.02 0.66
C ARG A 185 11.76 -20.05 0.43
N ASN A 186 11.78 -18.90 1.11
CA ASN A 186 12.75 -17.82 0.87
C ASN A 186 12.82 -17.36 -0.61
N ASN A 187 11.74 -17.52 -1.35
CA ASN A 187 11.62 -17.07 -2.73
C ASN A 187 10.75 -15.81 -2.79
N TYR A 188 11.36 -14.68 -3.09
CA TYR A 188 10.71 -13.38 -3.09
C TYR A 188 10.32 -12.87 -4.49
N SER A 189 10.29 -13.74 -5.48
CA SER A 189 9.85 -13.41 -6.84
C SER A 189 8.38 -12.99 -6.94
N PHE A 190 7.58 -13.23 -5.89
CA PHE A 190 6.17 -12.85 -5.80
C PHE A 190 5.92 -11.33 -5.85
N PHE A 191 6.94 -10.50 -5.68
CA PHE A 191 6.81 -9.04 -5.79
C PHE A 191 6.13 -8.61 -7.10
N LYS A 192 6.51 -9.22 -8.21
CA LYS A 192 5.91 -8.96 -9.52
C LYS A 192 4.41 -9.29 -9.56
N TYR A 193 4.01 -10.36 -8.90
CA TYR A 193 2.61 -10.80 -8.90
C TYR A 193 1.73 -9.92 -8.01
N ASN A 194 2.29 -9.33 -6.97
CA ASN A 194 1.57 -8.41 -6.10
C ASN A 194 1.06 -7.16 -6.85
N SER A 195 1.81 -6.67 -7.85
CA SER A 195 1.40 -5.51 -8.64
C SER A 195 0.11 -5.74 -9.46
N TYR A 196 -0.23 -6.99 -9.79
CA TYR A 196 -1.47 -7.31 -10.49
C TYR A 196 -2.73 -7.10 -9.64
N ILE A 197 -2.61 -7.13 -8.30
CA ILE A 197 -3.75 -6.91 -7.39
C ILE A 197 -4.36 -5.51 -7.61
N GLY A 198 -3.53 -4.48 -7.80
CA GLY A 198 -4.02 -3.13 -8.10
C GLY A 198 -4.85 -3.06 -9.39
N ILE A 199 -4.43 -3.80 -10.43
CA ILE A 199 -5.18 -3.90 -11.69
C ILE A 199 -6.51 -4.65 -11.48
N LEU A 200 -6.48 -5.73 -10.71
CA LEU A 200 -7.69 -6.52 -10.40
C LEU A 200 -8.73 -5.67 -9.65
N ILE A 201 -8.29 -4.86 -8.69
CA ILE A 201 -9.18 -3.92 -7.97
C ILE A 201 -9.75 -2.86 -8.90
N LEU A 202 -8.93 -2.31 -9.80
CA LEU A 202 -9.43 -1.35 -10.80
C LEU A 202 -10.50 -1.99 -11.68
N ILE A 203 -10.29 -3.21 -12.17
CA ILE A 203 -11.27 -3.95 -12.98
C ILE A 203 -12.55 -4.20 -12.16
N LEU A 204 -12.42 -4.58 -10.89
CA LEU A 204 -13.55 -4.80 -10.00
C LEU A 204 -14.39 -3.52 -9.87
N VAL A 205 -13.78 -2.37 -9.56
CA VAL A 205 -14.46 -1.09 -9.42
C VAL A 205 -15.13 -0.65 -10.73
N ILE A 206 -14.46 -0.83 -11.87
CA ILE A 206 -15.03 -0.51 -13.19
C ILE A 206 -16.22 -1.43 -13.52
N SER A 207 -16.13 -2.73 -13.19
CA SER A 207 -17.23 -3.66 -13.43
C SER A 207 -18.48 -3.26 -12.66
N ASP A 208 -18.31 -2.72 -11.46
CA ASP A 208 -19.43 -2.26 -10.64
C ASP A 208 -20.18 -1.09 -11.30
N ILE A 209 -19.47 -0.21 -11.99
CA ILE A 209 -20.08 0.92 -12.73
C ILE A 209 -20.81 0.44 -14.00
N LEU A 210 -20.33 -0.63 -14.64
CA LEU A 210 -20.85 -1.10 -15.92
C LEU A 210 -22.09 -2.03 -15.79
N PHE A 211 -22.27 -2.62 -14.61
CA PHE A 211 -23.35 -3.59 -14.34
C PHE A 211 -24.44 -3.06 -13.40
N ILE A 212 -24.41 -1.76 -13.07
CA ILE A 212 -25.53 -0.98 -12.49
C ILE A 212 -26.43 -0.52 -13.62
#